data_03be60e6404d78c4349e19bf160b3136
#
_entry.id   03be60e6404d78c4349e19bf160b3136
#
_cell.length_a   1.000
_cell.length_b   1.000
_cell.length_c   1.000
_cell.angle_alpha   90.00
_cell.angle_beta   90.00
_cell.angle_gamma   90.00
#
_symmetry.space_group_name_H-M   'P 1'
#
loop_
_entity.id
_entity.type
_entity.pdbx_description
1 polymer ?
#
loop_
_entity_poly.entity_id
_entity_poly.type
_entity_poly.pdbx_seq_one_letter_code
_entity_poly.pdbx_strand_id
1 'polypeptide(L)'
;GANDAIRADQVAANEFKPEAKWAESYRQAGFGAVNAHIADGLARGSSVLLAPLGPETPAAIEAHHPEGPGAQRFILRKESGAYWSFEKGSSTQDYPSSLMGCIALLRQTLYDEQWYRGLGKQRDFTDLNLDNIGRLSGLPQFFVTNNKYDILRAERIAKEFNRSFIYKGSGEEYMYLDAVRALGRPVVLPLRFPEVPDLSDPVEARRIGLGSLVHWDQAPANAALLRKAGVPIALTSNGLDKMDAFAAAVRKAIAAGLSFDDALAALTTTPARLLGMDSVLGSIAPGHYAHLIVASDTLFKADCEIRTVWIQGQAYPVKPWPATPTMASGRYRLQGDLLA
;
A
#
# COMPACT_ATOMS: atom_id res chain seq x y z
N GLY A 1 -7.82 -26.39 20.40
CA GLY A 1 -7.09 -25.13 20.40
C GLY A 1 -7.15 -24.48 19.04
N ALA A 2 -7.21 -23.17 18.98
CA ALA A 2 -7.22 -22.45 17.73
C ALA A 2 -5.94 -22.75 16.93
N ASN A 3 -6.05 -22.79 15.61
CA ASN A 3 -4.90 -22.96 14.73
C ASN A 3 -4.07 -21.67 14.73
N ASP A 4 -2.75 -21.76 14.94
CA ASP A 4 -1.85 -20.62 15.07
C ASP A 4 -1.58 -19.87 13.73
N ALA A 5 -2.10 -20.39 12.61
CA ALA A 5 -2.16 -19.65 11.35
C ALA A 5 -3.32 -18.62 11.32
N ILE A 6 -4.25 -18.67 12.28
CA ILE A 6 -5.31 -17.68 12.46
C ILE A 6 -4.87 -16.72 13.54
N ARG A 7 -4.53 -15.49 13.15
CA ARG A 7 -3.94 -14.43 13.98
C ARG A 7 -4.77 -13.16 13.94
N ALA A 8 -6.08 -13.30 13.94
CA ALA A 8 -7.00 -12.16 13.87
C ALA A 8 -6.98 -11.30 15.13
N ASP A 9 -6.44 -11.80 16.24
CA ASP A 9 -6.20 -11.08 17.49
C ASP A 9 -5.03 -10.10 17.43
N GLN A 10 -4.18 -10.17 16.40
CA GLN A 10 -3.06 -9.25 16.24
C GLN A 10 -3.55 -7.85 15.85
N VAL A 11 -2.96 -6.85 16.52
CA VAL A 11 -3.24 -5.44 16.29
C VAL A 11 -1.94 -4.75 15.87
N ALA A 12 -1.81 -4.45 14.57
CA ALA A 12 -0.57 -3.85 14.05
C ALA A 12 -0.20 -2.54 14.76
N ALA A 13 -1.19 -1.79 15.26
CA ALA A 13 -0.95 -0.59 16.04
C ALA A 13 -0.16 -0.84 17.33
N ASN A 14 -0.30 -2.01 17.94
CA ASN A 14 0.40 -2.36 19.18
C ASN A 14 1.83 -2.87 18.92
N GLU A 15 2.00 -3.56 17.78
CA GLU A 15 3.28 -4.18 17.41
C GLU A 15 4.22 -3.20 16.70
N PHE A 16 3.68 -2.17 16.05
CA PHE A 16 4.47 -1.23 15.28
C PHE A 16 5.37 -0.39 16.19
N LYS A 17 6.67 -0.48 15.93
CA LYS A 17 7.69 0.35 16.59
C LYS A 17 8.25 1.34 15.57
N PRO A 18 8.05 2.65 15.78
CA PRO A 18 8.60 3.65 14.87
C PRO A 18 10.12 3.69 14.99
N GLU A 19 10.79 3.59 13.85
CA GLU A 19 12.25 3.77 13.74
C GLU A 19 12.54 5.01 12.90
N ALA A 20 13.53 5.81 13.33
CA ALA A 20 13.92 7.05 12.64
C ALA A 20 14.28 6.79 11.17
N LYS A 21 15.09 5.76 10.90
CA LYS A 21 15.53 5.39 9.55
C LYS A 21 14.35 4.96 8.65
N TRP A 22 13.40 4.21 9.20
CA TRP A 22 12.19 3.82 8.50
C TRP A 22 11.39 5.08 8.13
N ALA A 23 11.10 5.93 9.09
CA ALA A 23 10.31 7.15 8.87
C ALA A 23 10.99 8.09 7.85
N GLU A 24 12.32 8.23 7.94
CA GLU A 24 13.10 9.03 7.01
C GLU A 24 13.00 8.50 5.57
N SER A 25 13.17 7.19 5.36
CA SER A 25 13.10 6.59 4.04
C SER A 25 11.74 6.81 3.35
N TYR A 26 10.64 6.71 4.09
CA TYR A 26 9.30 6.98 3.58
C TYR A 26 9.09 8.48 3.28
N ARG A 27 9.58 9.37 4.14
CA ARG A 27 9.54 10.82 3.87
C ARG A 27 10.34 11.18 2.63
N GLN A 28 11.56 10.64 2.48
CA GLN A 28 12.39 10.87 1.28
C GLN A 28 11.71 10.42 -0.01
N ALA A 29 10.90 9.35 0.06
CA ALA A 29 10.08 8.89 -1.06
C ALA A 29 8.75 9.66 -1.23
N GLY A 30 8.43 10.62 -0.36
CA GLY A 30 7.25 11.48 -0.48
C GLY A 30 5.99 10.95 0.21
N PHE A 31 6.09 9.95 1.07
CA PHE A 31 4.90 9.44 1.76
C PHE A 31 4.54 10.31 2.97
N GLY A 32 3.31 10.81 3.01
CA GLY A 32 2.72 11.51 4.15
C GLY A 32 1.93 10.61 5.08
N ALA A 33 1.46 9.47 4.59
CA ALA A 33 0.77 8.44 5.37
C ALA A 33 1.10 7.05 4.81
N VAL A 34 1.14 6.05 5.68
CA VAL A 34 1.46 4.66 5.35
C VAL A 34 0.50 3.73 6.05
N ASN A 35 -0.05 2.76 5.33
CA ASN A 35 -0.83 1.68 5.91
C ASN A 35 0.06 0.45 6.09
N ALA A 36 0.31 0.06 7.34
CA ALA A 36 1.15 -1.08 7.71
C ALA A 36 0.30 -2.21 8.31
N HIS A 37 0.67 -3.45 8.03
CA HIS A 37 0.03 -4.64 8.61
C HIS A 37 1.08 -5.70 8.94
N ILE A 38 0.71 -6.63 9.81
CA ILE A 38 1.54 -7.80 10.11
C ILE A 38 1.35 -8.81 8.98
N ALA A 39 2.46 -9.21 8.32
CA ALA A 39 2.41 -10.09 7.16
C ALA A 39 2.56 -11.57 7.55
N ASP A 40 1.72 -12.05 8.48
CA ASP A 40 1.84 -13.40 9.05
C ASP A 40 0.46 -14.03 9.29
N GLY A 41 0.26 -15.26 8.80
CA GLY A 41 -0.98 -16.02 8.94
C GLY A 41 -2.02 -15.80 7.85
N LEU A 42 -3.13 -16.54 7.96
CA LEU A 42 -4.27 -16.47 7.04
C LEU A 42 -5.20 -15.31 7.37
N ALA A 43 -5.57 -15.15 8.65
CA ALA A 43 -6.24 -13.97 9.17
C ALA A 43 -5.21 -13.19 9.99
N ARG A 44 -4.81 -12.02 9.48
CA ARG A 44 -3.62 -11.29 9.97
C ARG A 44 -3.94 -10.18 10.97
N GLY A 45 -5.16 -10.12 11.46
CA GLY A 45 -5.61 -9.08 12.34
C GLY A 45 -5.74 -7.71 11.66
N SER A 46 -5.58 -6.65 12.42
CA SER A 46 -5.77 -5.30 11.92
C SER A 46 -4.49 -4.66 11.39
N SER A 47 -4.66 -3.76 10.42
CA SER A 47 -3.62 -2.83 9.97
C SER A 47 -3.68 -1.52 10.73
N VAL A 48 -2.62 -0.74 10.63
CA VAL A 48 -2.52 0.62 11.17
C VAL A 48 -2.17 1.60 10.07
N LEU A 49 -2.96 2.65 9.95
CA LEU A 49 -2.63 3.84 9.17
C LEU A 49 -1.85 4.80 10.07
N LEU A 50 -0.67 5.21 9.65
CA LEU A 50 0.20 6.07 10.42
C LEU A 50 0.94 7.08 9.55
N ALA A 51 1.34 8.20 10.16
CA ALA A 51 2.26 9.15 9.57
C ALA A 51 3.70 8.67 9.79
N PRO A 52 4.63 8.80 8.81
CA PRO A 52 6.02 8.38 8.95
C PRO A 52 6.81 9.39 9.79
N LEU A 53 6.55 9.39 11.08
CA LEU A 53 7.22 10.21 12.10
C LEU A 53 8.26 9.37 12.84
N GLY A 54 9.35 10.01 13.27
CA GLY A 54 10.41 9.33 14.02
C GLY A 54 10.03 9.06 15.49
N PRO A 55 10.85 8.31 16.24
CA PRO A 55 10.61 7.94 17.63
C PRO A 55 10.60 9.14 18.60
N GLU A 56 11.16 10.27 18.19
CA GLU A 56 11.16 11.51 18.96
C GLU A 56 9.75 12.16 19.05
N THR A 57 8.83 11.69 18.23
CA THR A 57 7.47 12.19 18.25
C THR A 57 6.70 11.42 19.31
N PRO A 58 6.08 12.09 20.30
CA PRO A 58 5.32 11.42 21.34
C PRO A 58 4.31 10.44 20.74
N ALA A 59 4.26 9.24 21.29
CA ALA A 59 3.34 8.20 20.90
C ALA A 59 1.92 8.58 21.33
N ALA A 60 1.33 9.51 20.66
CA ALA A 60 -0.08 9.84 20.80
C ALA A 60 -0.83 9.46 19.52
N ILE A 61 -1.52 8.66 19.72
CA ILE A 61 -2.25 7.84 19.22
C ILE A 61 -3.74 7.84 19.00
N GLU A 62 -4.54 8.55 18.81
CA GLU A 62 -5.89 8.45 18.30
C GLU A 62 -6.18 9.57 17.32
N ALA A 63 -6.76 9.21 16.17
CA ALA A 63 -7.34 10.19 15.27
C ALA A 63 -8.57 10.80 15.95
N HIS A 64 -8.36 11.73 16.86
CA HIS A 64 -9.41 12.60 17.34
C HIS A 64 -9.44 13.85 16.46
N HIS A 65 -10.58 14.14 15.91
CA HIS A 65 -10.87 15.45 15.32
C HIS A 65 -10.87 16.47 16.46
N PRO A 66 -10.02 17.50 16.45
CA PRO A 66 -10.09 18.52 17.48
C PRO A 66 -11.26 19.46 17.20
N GLU A 67 -12.19 19.49 18.08
CA GLU A 67 -13.12 20.60 18.17
C GLU A 67 -12.56 21.62 19.17
N GLY A 68 -12.01 22.75 18.68
CA GLY A 68 -11.70 23.91 19.53
C GLY A 68 -10.31 24.51 19.40
N PRO A 69 -10.12 25.78 19.87
CA PRO A 69 -8.84 26.46 19.87
C PRO A 69 -7.92 25.87 20.94
N GLY A 70 -6.82 25.25 20.54
CA GLY A 70 -5.85 24.62 21.43
C GLY A 70 -5.54 23.16 21.06
N ALA A 71 -5.95 22.72 19.88
CA ALA A 71 -5.73 21.37 19.39
C ALA A 71 -4.27 20.95 19.49
N GLN A 72 -4.02 19.93 20.30
CA GLN A 72 -2.75 19.25 20.39
C GLN A 72 -2.38 18.64 19.04
N ARG A 73 -1.10 18.49 18.78
CA ARG A 73 -0.50 17.88 17.59
C ARG A 73 -1.00 16.45 17.42
N PHE A 74 -1.86 16.20 16.43
CA PHE A 74 -2.39 14.87 16.19
C PHE A 74 -1.42 14.04 15.37
N ILE A 75 -1.01 12.91 15.90
CA ILE A 75 -0.28 11.90 15.16
C ILE A 75 -1.30 10.95 14.58
N LEU A 76 -1.33 10.85 13.25
CA LEU A 76 -2.18 9.89 12.58
C LEU A 76 -1.69 8.48 12.94
N ARG A 77 -2.46 7.77 13.77
CA ARG A 77 -2.29 6.35 14.06
C ARG A 77 -3.66 5.77 14.31
N LYS A 78 -4.20 5.09 13.31
CA LYS A 78 -5.55 4.57 13.33
C LYS A 78 -5.58 3.14 12.84
N GLU A 79 -6.31 2.26 13.54
CA GLU A 79 -6.68 0.95 13.02
C GLU A 79 -7.51 1.13 11.75
N SER A 80 -7.07 0.57 10.62
CA SER A 80 -7.53 1.01 9.30
C SER A 80 -8.07 -0.09 8.39
N GLY A 81 -7.90 -1.35 8.75
CA GLY A 81 -8.42 -2.47 7.98
C GLY A 81 -8.09 -3.81 8.58
N ALA A 82 -8.65 -4.87 8.04
CA ALA A 82 -8.32 -6.26 8.36
C ALA A 82 -7.62 -6.92 7.18
N TYR A 83 -6.64 -7.78 7.44
CA TYR A 83 -5.85 -8.43 6.41
C TYR A 83 -6.02 -9.95 6.41
N TRP A 84 -6.08 -10.51 5.21
CA TRP A 84 -6.29 -11.92 4.93
C TRP A 84 -5.30 -12.41 3.87
N SER A 85 -4.99 -13.70 3.89
CA SER A 85 -4.16 -14.32 2.86
C SER A 85 -4.42 -15.83 2.75
N PHE A 86 -3.73 -16.48 1.80
CA PHE A 86 -3.64 -17.94 1.71
C PHE A 86 -2.31 -18.49 2.25
N GLU A 87 -1.57 -17.68 3.02
CA GLU A 87 -0.30 -18.10 3.60
C GLU A 87 -0.47 -18.42 5.08
N LYS A 88 -0.02 -19.59 5.51
CA LYS A 88 -0.05 -19.97 6.92
C LYS A 88 0.95 -19.16 7.77
N GLY A 89 1.86 -18.44 7.13
CA GLY A 89 2.87 -17.65 7.81
C GLY A 89 3.88 -18.50 8.58
N SER A 90 4.27 -18.01 9.74
CA SER A 90 5.23 -18.66 10.64
C SER A 90 4.64 -19.78 11.50
N SER A 91 3.38 -20.23 11.23
CA SER A 91 2.77 -21.33 11.95
C SER A 91 3.63 -22.59 11.89
N THR A 92 3.88 -23.19 13.05
CA THR A 92 4.66 -24.42 13.21
C THR A 92 3.79 -25.68 13.15
N GLN A 93 2.46 -25.55 13.14
CA GLN A 93 1.53 -26.66 13.05
C GLN A 93 1.61 -27.33 11.67
N ASP A 94 1.42 -28.64 11.61
CA ASP A 94 1.43 -29.40 10.36
C ASP A 94 0.31 -28.95 9.42
N TYR A 95 -0.84 -28.60 9.95
CA TYR A 95 -1.98 -28.11 9.19
C TYR A 95 -2.15 -26.58 9.36
N PRO A 96 -2.38 -25.84 8.26
CA PRO A 96 -2.47 -26.27 6.87
C PRO A 96 -1.09 -26.48 6.23
N SER A 97 -0.97 -27.50 5.37
CA SER A 97 0.27 -27.83 4.63
C SER A 97 0.19 -27.49 3.14
N SER A 98 -0.94 -27.03 2.67
CA SER A 98 -1.20 -26.74 1.25
C SER A 98 -2.17 -25.58 1.08
N LEU A 99 -2.21 -24.99 -0.12
CA LEU A 99 -3.20 -23.97 -0.46
C LEU A 99 -4.65 -24.45 -0.22
N MET A 100 -4.93 -25.70 -0.53
CA MET A 100 -6.26 -26.29 -0.30
C MET A 100 -6.59 -26.34 1.19
N GLY A 101 -5.62 -26.71 2.04
CA GLY A 101 -5.72 -26.66 3.49
C GLY A 101 -5.90 -25.24 4.01
N CYS A 102 -5.17 -24.25 3.46
CA CYS A 102 -5.34 -22.83 3.81
C CYS A 102 -6.75 -22.34 3.50
N ILE A 103 -7.28 -22.66 2.32
CA ILE A 103 -8.65 -22.30 1.92
C ILE A 103 -9.68 -22.98 2.86
N ALA A 104 -9.48 -24.26 3.18
CA ALA A 104 -10.38 -25.00 4.06
C ALA A 104 -10.37 -24.42 5.48
N LEU A 105 -9.19 -24.14 6.05
CA LEU A 105 -9.07 -23.54 7.37
C LEU A 105 -9.70 -22.15 7.41
N LEU A 106 -9.46 -21.32 6.39
CA LEU A 106 -10.04 -19.97 6.33
C LEU A 106 -11.57 -20.03 6.28
N ARG A 107 -12.14 -20.93 5.48
CA ARG A 107 -13.59 -21.13 5.41
C ARG A 107 -14.14 -21.63 6.76
N GLN A 108 -13.47 -22.61 7.37
CA GLN A 108 -13.84 -23.10 8.70
C GLN A 108 -13.87 -21.96 9.71
N THR A 109 -12.81 -21.15 9.77
CA THR A 109 -12.73 -20.00 10.69
C THR A 109 -13.87 -19.00 10.48
N LEU A 110 -14.26 -18.74 9.22
CA LEU A 110 -15.39 -17.85 8.92
C LEU A 110 -16.75 -18.44 9.30
N TYR A 111 -16.95 -19.78 9.17
CA TYR A 111 -18.13 -20.47 9.69
C TYR A 111 -18.15 -20.44 11.22
N ASP A 112 -17.01 -20.69 11.85
CA ASP A 112 -16.88 -20.66 13.31
C ASP A 112 -17.19 -19.24 13.85
N GLU A 113 -16.75 -18.18 13.16
CA GLU A 113 -17.11 -16.79 13.52
C GLU A 113 -18.61 -16.54 13.44
N GLN A 114 -19.27 -16.99 12.36
CA GLN A 114 -20.71 -16.85 12.22
C GLN A 114 -21.47 -17.58 13.33
N TRP A 115 -21.07 -18.82 13.63
CA TRP A 115 -21.63 -19.59 14.73
C TRP A 115 -21.39 -18.91 16.08
N TYR A 116 -20.15 -18.53 16.38
CA TYR A 116 -19.74 -17.88 17.61
C TYR A 116 -20.49 -16.56 17.85
N ARG A 117 -20.66 -15.77 16.82
CA ARG A 117 -21.47 -14.54 16.87
C ARG A 117 -22.95 -14.83 17.10
N GLY A 118 -23.46 -15.91 16.52
CA GLY A 118 -24.83 -16.36 16.70
C GLY A 118 -25.19 -16.76 18.13
N LEU A 119 -24.21 -17.22 18.93
CA LEU A 119 -24.41 -17.54 20.34
C LEU A 119 -24.82 -16.33 21.19
N GLY A 120 -24.41 -15.13 20.80
CA GLY A 120 -24.73 -13.87 21.49
C GLY A 120 -24.40 -13.92 22.99
N LYS A 121 -25.42 -13.74 23.85
CA LYS A 121 -25.26 -13.78 25.31
C LYS A 121 -25.15 -15.20 25.90
N GLN A 122 -25.33 -16.24 25.11
CA GLN A 122 -25.22 -17.65 25.55
C GLN A 122 -23.77 -18.16 25.49
N ARG A 123 -22.80 -17.28 25.12
CA ARG A 123 -21.39 -17.64 25.12
C ARG A 123 -20.88 -17.84 26.53
N ASP A 124 -20.29 -19.00 26.79
CA ASP A 124 -19.64 -19.40 28.04
C ASP A 124 -18.09 -19.35 27.95
N PHE A 125 -17.56 -19.03 26.77
CA PHE A 125 -16.13 -18.90 26.51
C PHE A 125 -15.83 -17.70 25.63
N THR A 126 -14.56 -17.24 25.63
CA THR A 126 -14.04 -16.17 24.77
C THR A 126 -13.00 -16.73 23.81
N ASP A 127 -13.18 -16.47 22.52
CA ASP A 127 -12.18 -16.69 21.48
C ASP A 127 -11.79 -15.34 20.87
N LEU A 128 -10.56 -14.90 21.15
CA LEU A 128 -10.07 -13.58 20.73
C LEU A 128 -9.98 -13.44 19.22
N ASN A 129 -9.67 -14.53 18.51
CA ASN A 129 -9.60 -14.49 17.05
C ASN A 129 -11.00 -14.29 16.44
N LEU A 130 -11.99 -15.06 16.90
CA LEU A 130 -13.36 -14.95 16.41
C LEU A 130 -14.00 -13.60 16.79
N ASP A 131 -13.78 -13.12 18.00
CA ASP A 131 -14.22 -11.79 18.43
C ASP A 131 -13.63 -10.68 17.54
N ASN A 132 -12.33 -10.75 17.25
CA ASN A 132 -11.67 -9.76 16.39
C ASN A 132 -12.11 -9.84 14.93
N ILE A 133 -12.32 -11.03 14.36
CA ILE A 133 -12.88 -11.18 13.01
C ILE A 133 -14.25 -10.48 12.93
N GLY A 134 -15.09 -10.67 13.93
CA GLY A 134 -16.38 -9.99 14.05
C GLY A 134 -16.24 -8.47 14.19
N ARG A 135 -15.40 -8.01 15.11
CA ARG A 135 -15.13 -6.60 15.39
C ARG A 135 -14.58 -5.86 14.16
N LEU A 136 -13.63 -6.47 13.46
CA LEU A 136 -12.96 -5.89 12.30
C LEU A 136 -13.82 -5.96 11.01
N SER A 137 -14.98 -6.62 11.05
CA SER A 137 -15.82 -6.80 9.84
C SER A 137 -16.33 -5.50 9.25
N GLY A 138 -16.45 -4.43 10.06
CA GLY A 138 -16.84 -3.08 9.63
C GLY A 138 -15.72 -2.25 9.02
N LEU A 139 -14.47 -2.71 9.09
CA LEU A 139 -13.31 -2.03 8.49
C LEU A 139 -13.07 -2.53 7.06
N PRO A 140 -12.31 -1.77 6.23
CA PRO A 140 -11.84 -2.25 4.94
C PRO A 140 -11.14 -3.61 5.06
N GLN A 141 -11.51 -4.55 4.20
CA GLN A 141 -11.01 -5.92 4.22
C GLN A 141 -10.01 -6.12 3.09
N PHE A 142 -8.75 -6.34 3.39
CA PHE A 142 -7.69 -6.53 2.41
C PHE A 142 -7.36 -8.02 2.27
N PHE A 143 -7.29 -8.51 1.06
CA PHE A 143 -6.85 -9.88 0.78
C PHE A 143 -5.54 -9.86 -0.02
N VAL A 144 -4.48 -10.40 0.55
CA VAL A 144 -3.16 -10.50 -0.09
C VAL A 144 -3.15 -11.70 -1.02
N THR A 145 -2.77 -11.47 -2.27
CA THR A 145 -2.67 -12.49 -3.32
C THR A 145 -1.22 -12.60 -3.81
N ASN A 146 -0.77 -13.82 -4.08
CA ASN A 146 0.61 -14.10 -4.46
C ASN A 146 0.76 -14.54 -5.92
N ASN A 147 -0.35 -14.81 -6.57
CA ASN A 147 -0.38 -15.19 -7.99
C ASN A 147 -1.71 -14.81 -8.62
N LYS A 148 -1.73 -14.88 -9.94
CA LYS A 148 -2.87 -14.52 -10.79
C LYS A 148 -4.20 -15.22 -10.48
N TYR A 149 -4.19 -16.38 -9.83
CA TYR A 149 -5.42 -17.12 -9.52
C TYR A 149 -5.99 -16.79 -8.14
N ASP A 150 -5.19 -16.26 -7.24
CA ASP A 150 -5.59 -16.07 -5.85
C ASP A 150 -6.72 -15.04 -5.70
N ILE A 151 -6.73 -14.02 -6.54
CA ILE A 151 -7.82 -13.05 -6.57
C ILE A 151 -9.18 -13.73 -6.83
N LEU A 152 -9.22 -14.67 -7.78
CA LEU A 152 -10.44 -15.40 -8.13
C LEU A 152 -10.86 -16.40 -7.04
N ARG A 153 -9.88 -17.02 -6.37
CA ARG A 153 -10.11 -17.92 -5.23
C ARG A 153 -10.66 -17.16 -4.03
N ALA A 154 -10.03 -16.02 -3.71
CA ALA A 154 -10.46 -15.17 -2.61
C ALA A 154 -11.86 -14.58 -2.84
N GLU A 155 -12.21 -14.20 -4.08
CA GLU A 155 -13.55 -13.72 -4.41
C GLU A 155 -14.63 -14.81 -4.24
N ARG A 156 -14.31 -16.09 -4.45
CA ARG A 156 -15.24 -17.18 -4.15
C ARG A 156 -15.58 -17.24 -2.66
N ILE A 157 -14.55 -17.09 -1.80
CA ILE A 157 -14.74 -17.01 -0.34
C ILE A 157 -15.52 -15.74 0.01
N ALA A 158 -15.17 -14.58 -0.59
CA ALA A 158 -15.91 -13.34 -0.38
C ALA A 158 -17.42 -13.51 -0.63
N LYS A 159 -17.78 -14.12 -1.76
CA LYS A 159 -19.19 -14.37 -2.11
C LYS A 159 -19.87 -15.36 -1.15
N GLU A 160 -19.17 -16.43 -0.75
CA GLU A 160 -19.71 -17.43 0.18
C GLU A 160 -20.09 -16.82 1.54
N PHE A 161 -19.26 -15.89 2.03
CA PHE A 161 -19.44 -15.26 3.35
C PHE A 161 -19.99 -13.84 3.30
N ASN A 162 -20.50 -13.42 2.15
CA ASN A 162 -20.99 -12.04 1.92
C ASN A 162 -20.01 -10.96 2.38
N ARG A 163 -18.73 -11.13 2.03
CA ARG A 163 -17.66 -10.19 2.33
C ARG A 163 -17.24 -9.44 1.06
N SER A 164 -16.60 -8.30 1.24
CA SER A 164 -16.06 -7.50 0.16
C SER A 164 -14.58 -7.27 0.40
N PHE A 165 -13.72 -7.74 -0.51
CA PHE A 165 -12.28 -7.56 -0.38
C PHE A 165 -11.74 -6.47 -1.31
N ILE A 166 -10.74 -5.78 -0.81
CA ILE A 166 -9.76 -4.99 -1.56
C ILE A 166 -8.59 -5.95 -1.80
N TYR A 167 -8.23 -6.21 -3.04
CA TYR A 167 -7.17 -7.16 -3.33
C TYR A 167 -5.81 -6.47 -3.35
N LYS A 168 -4.85 -6.98 -2.56
CA LYS A 168 -3.45 -6.66 -2.76
C LYS A 168 -2.91 -7.63 -3.81
N GLY A 169 -2.71 -7.13 -5.02
CA GLY A 169 -2.38 -7.90 -6.19
C GLY A 169 -0.97 -8.49 -6.17
N SER A 170 -0.73 -9.39 -7.10
CA SER A 170 0.57 -10.06 -7.33
C SER A 170 1.44 -9.37 -8.38
N GLY A 171 0.84 -8.49 -9.22
CA GLY A 171 1.47 -7.93 -10.42
C GLY A 171 1.16 -8.68 -11.71
N GLU A 172 0.36 -9.76 -11.63
CA GLU A 172 -0.01 -10.62 -12.76
C GLU A 172 -1.46 -10.43 -13.24
N GLU A 173 -2.18 -9.43 -12.74
CA GLU A 173 -3.62 -9.22 -12.96
C GLU A 173 -3.97 -9.02 -14.44
N TYR A 174 -3.04 -8.44 -15.21
CA TYR A 174 -3.19 -8.24 -16.66
C TYR A 174 -3.43 -9.55 -17.42
N MET A 175 -2.96 -10.70 -16.91
CA MET A 175 -3.12 -12.01 -17.53
C MET A 175 -4.59 -12.50 -17.53
N TYR A 176 -5.42 -11.97 -16.62
CA TYR A 176 -6.83 -12.30 -16.47
C TYR A 176 -7.69 -11.06 -16.35
N LEU A 177 -7.36 -10.04 -17.14
CA LEU A 177 -7.93 -8.69 -17.05
C LEU A 177 -9.46 -8.68 -17.04
N ASP A 178 -10.10 -9.44 -17.94
CA ASP A 178 -11.57 -9.49 -18.02
C ASP A 178 -12.18 -10.11 -16.75
N ALA A 179 -11.57 -11.15 -16.21
CA ALA A 179 -12.03 -11.76 -14.97
C ALA A 179 -11.87 -10.80 -13.78
N VAL A 180 -10.72 -10.12 -13.66
CA VAL A 180 -10.48 -9.13 -12.61
C VAL A 180 -11.44 -7.94 -12.73
N ARG A 181 -11.65 -7.43 -13.95
CA ARG A 181 -12.64 -6.37 -14.21
C ARG A 181 -14.05 -6.78 -13.79
N ALA A 182 -14.45 -8.01 -14.11
CA ALA A 182 -15.78 -8.53 -13.79
C ALA A 182 -16.06 -8.64 -12.29
N LEU A 183 -15.02 -8.64 -11.45
CA LEU A 183 -15.18 -8.65 -9.97
C LEU A 183 -15.69 -7.30 -9.46
N GLY A 184 -15.41 -6.20 -10.15
CA GLY A 184 -15.76 -4.86 -9.72
C GLY A 184 -15.08 -4.44 -8.39
N ARG A 185 -13.92 -5.02 -8.10
CA ARG A 185 -13.18 -4.80 -6.83
C ARG A 185 -11.93 -3.96 -7.05
N PRO A 186 -11.55 -3.11 -6.09
CA PRO A 186 -10.29 -2.38 -6.17
C PRO A 186 -9.09 -3.29 -5.95
N VAL A 187 -7.96 -2.92 -6.59
CA VAL A 187 -6.69 -3.65 -6.48
C VAL A 187 -5.57 -2.72 -6.05
N VAL A 188 -4.83 -3.12 -5.03
CA VAL A 188 -3.58 -2.47 -4.58
C VAL A 188 -2.42 -3.17 -5.26
N LEU A 189 -1.74 -2.49 -6.17
CA LEU A 189 -0.73 -3.08 -7.05
C LEU A 189 0.69 -2.87 -6.51
N PRO A 190 1.49 -3.93 -6.39
CA PRO A 190 2.92 -3.79 -6.14
C PRO A 190 3.62 -3.27 -7.40
N LEU A 191 4.62 -2.42 -7.20
CA LEU A 191 5.48 -1.91 -8.28
C LEU A 191 6.78 -2.72 -8.40
N ARG A 192 6.82 -3.92 -7.86
CA ARG A 192 7.91 -4.85 -8.07
C ARG A 192 7.76 -5.49 -9.44
N PHE A 193 8.62 -5.11 -10.36
CA PHE A 193 8.65 -5.70 -11.71
C PHE A 193 9.72 -6.78 -11.78
N PRO A 194 9.54 -7.79 -12.67
CA PRO A 194 10.58 -8.75 -12.94
C PRO A 194 11.89 -8.08 -13.40
N GLU A 195 13.00 -8.65 -12.98
CA GLU A 195 14.31 -8.21 -13.45
C GLU A 195 14.53 -8.56 -14.92
N VAL A 196 15.45 -7.83 -15.55
CA VAL A 196 15.87 -8.13 -16.93
C VAL A 196 16.48 -9.52 -16.94
N PRO A 197 15.99 -10.44 -17.80
CA PRO A 197 16.58 -11.76 -17.91
C PRO A 197 18.06 -11.69 -18.34
N ASP A 198 18.91 -12.46 -17.68
CA ASP A 198 20.31 -12.57 -18.08
C ASP A 198 20.42 -13.41 -19.35
N LEU A 199 20.89 -12.80 -20.43
CA LEU A 199 21.09 -13.41 -21.73
C LEU A 199 22.57 -13.57 -22.09
N SER A 200 23.47 -13.36 -21.14
CA SER A 200 24.92 -13.40 -21.37
C SER A 200 25.42 -14.80 -21.72
N ASP A 201 24.82 -15.86 -21.16
CA ASP A 201 25.05 -17.23 -21.54
C ASP A 201 23.98 -17.72 -22.53
N PRO A 202 24.34 -18.07 -23.78
CA PRO A 202 23.41 -18.57 -24.80
C PRO A 202 22.69 -19.87 -24.41
N VAL A 203 23.25 -20.68 -23.51
CA VAL A 203 22.62 -21.92 -23.04
C VAL A 203 21.55 -21.61 -22.03
N GLU A 204 21.85 -20.77 -21.04
CA GLU A 204 20.87 -20.33 -20.05
C GLU A 204 19.75 -19.47 -20.67
N ALA A 205 20.09 -18.62 -21.63
CA ALA A 205 19.12 -17.82 -22.38
C ALA A 205 18.05 -18.68 -23.06
N ARG A 206 18.40 -19.86 -23.58
CA ARG A 206 17.44 -20.80 -24.19
C ARG A 206 16.51 -21.49 -23.18
N ARG A 207 16.87 -21.49 -21.89
CA ARG A 207 16.07 -22.07 -20.81
C ARG A 207 14.99 -21.12 -20.28
N ILE A 208 15.10 -19.83 -20.62
CA ILE A 208 14.12 -18.84 -20.20
C ILE A 208 12.80 -19.12 -20.89
N GLY A 209 11.78 -19.46 -20.10
CA GLY A 209 10.44 -19.76 -20.64
C GLY A 209 9.77 -18.52 -21.22
N LEU A 210 9.00 -18.70 -22.29
CA LEU A 210 8.24 -17.62 -22.94
C LEU A 210 7.35 -16.88 -21.92
N GLY A 211 6.74 -17.58 -20.97
CA GLY A 211 5.90 -16.96 -19.92
C GLY A 211 6.66 -15.96 -19.08
N SER A 212 7.92 -16.23 -18.74
CA SER A 212 8.77 -15.30 -17.98
C SER A 212 9.13 -14.06 -18.79
N LEU A 213 9.43 -14.23 -20.07
CA LEU A 213 9.71 -13.11 -20.99
C LEU A 213 8.47 -12.23 -21.19
N VAL A 214 7.31 -12.84 -21.41
CA VAL A 214 6.03 -12.11 -21.52
C VAL A 214 5.73 -11.37 -20.24
N HIS A 215 5.97 -11.99 -19.07
CA HIS A 215 5.73 -11.33 -17.79
C HIS A 215 6.69 -10.16 -17.57
N TRP A 216 7.96 -10.31 -17.90
CA TRP A 216 8.95 -9.23 -17.85
C TRP A 216 8.55 -8.02 -18.72
N ASP A 217 8.06 -8.29 -19.93
CA ASP A 217 7.63 -7.27 -20.88
C ASP A 217 6.32 -6.57 -20.44
N GLN A 218 5.32 -7.35 -20.01
CA GLN A 218 3.96 -6.85 -19.76
C GLN A 218 3.70 -6.37 -18.33
N ALA A 219 4.46 -6.83 -17.33
CA ALA A 219 4.20 -6.47 -15.93
C ALA A 219 4.20 -4.96 -15.67
N PRO A 220 5.05 -4.13 -16.30
CA PRO A 220 4.99 -2.68 -16.14
C PRO A 220 3.68 -2.04 -16.62
N ALA A 221 3.01 -2.64 -17.61
CA ALA A 221 1.75 -2.15 -18.16
C ALA A 221 0.53 -2.56 -17.33
N ASN A 222 0.69 -3.45 -16.33
CA ASN A 222 -0.43 -3.98 -15.54
C ASN A 222 -1.34 -2.89 -14.97
N ALA A 223 -0.77 -1.85 -14.36
CA ALA A 223 -1.54 -0.74 -13.79
C ALA A 223 -2.34 0.03 -14.86
N ALA A 224 -1.73 0.30 -16.01
CA ALA A 224 -2.38 0.98 -17.13
C ALA A 224 -3.54 0.15 -17.70
N LEU A 225 -3.33 -1.15 -17.88
CA LEU A 225 -4.35 -2.08 -18.40
C LEU A 225 -5.56 -2.17 -17.47
N LEU A 226 -5.33 -2.29 -16.15
CA LEU A 226 -6.39 -2.30 -15.14
C LEU A 226 -7.17 -0.99 -15.12
N ARG A 227 -6.48 0.16 -15.16
CA ARG A 227 -7.14 1.47 -15.23
C ARG A 227 -7.98 1.62 -16.49
N LYS A 228 -7.45 1.25 -17.64
CA LYS A 228 -8.18 1.25 -18.92
C LYS A 228 -9.40 0.35 -18.88
N ALA A 229 -9.35 -0.76 -18.14
CA ALA A 229 -10.48 -1.65 -17.91
C ALA A 229 -11.49 -1.12 -16.87
N GLY A 230 -11.25 0.04 -16.25
CA GLY A 230 -12.13 0.64 -15.25
C GLY A 230 -11.95 0.09 -13.83
N VAL A 231 -10.91 -0.70 -13.58
CA VAL A 231 -10.60 -1.20 -12.23
C VAL A 231 -9.99 -0.09 -11.39
N PRO A 232 -10.53 0.23 -10.20
CA PRO A 232 -9.88 1.15 -9.28
C PRO A 232 -8.57 0.56 -8.77
N ILE A 233 -7.47 1.30 -8.88
CA ILE A 233 -6.16 0.85 -8.40
C ILE A 233 -5.57 1.81 -7.36
N ALA A 234 -4.83 1.25 -6.42
CA ALA A 234 -3.84 1.96 -5.61
C ALA A 234 -2.47 1.33 -5.84
N LEU A 235 -1.39 2.09 -5.63
CA LEU A 235 -0.02 1.60 -5.79
C LEU A 235 0.62 1.42 -4.42
N THR A 236 1.45 0.39 -4.27
CA THR A 236 2.18 0.12 -3.04
C THR A 236 3.67 -0.07 -3.28
N SER A 237 4.47 0.38 -2.31
CA SER A 237 5.92 0.12 -2.27
C SER A 237 6.26 -1.28 -1.77
N ASN A 238 5.27 -2.06 -1.33
CA ASN A 238 5.51 -3.40 -0.83
C ASN A 238 6.13 -4.30 -1.90
N GLY A 239 7.18 -5.01 -1.51
CA GLY A 239 7.97 -5.86 -2.41
C GLY A 239 9.14 -5.16 -3.11
N LEU A 240 9.32 -3.85 -2.93
CA LEU A 240 10.56 -3.18 -3.34
C LEU A 240 11.65 -3.38 -2.29
N ASP A 241 12.86 -3.65 -2.74
CA ASP A 241 14.00 -3.85 -1.84
C ASP A 241 14.40 -2.56 -1.12
N LYS A 242 14.20 -1.41 -1.77
CA LYS A 242 14.52 -0.08 -1.24
C LYS A 242 13.48 0.94 -1.63
N MET A 243 13.20 1.87 -0.71
CA MET A 243 12.24 2.94 -0.94
C MET A 243 12.68 3.95 -2.01
N ASP A 244 13.95 4.13 -2.23
CA ASP A 244 14.50 5.02 -3.28
C ASP A 244 14.16 4.54 -4.70
N ALA A 245 13.92 3.23 -4.88
CA ALA A 245 13.45 2.67 -6.14
C ALA A 245 12.00 3.00 -6.48
N PHE A 246 11.21 3.50 -5.52
CA PHE A 246 9.77 3.69 -5.69
C PHE A 246 9.41 4.65 -6.84
N ALA A 247 10.03 5.83 -6.87
CA ALA A 247 9.77 6.81 -7.92
C ALA A 247 10.15 6.29 -9.32
N ALA A 248 11.24 5.51 -9.41
CA ALA A 248 11.65 4.88 -10.67
C ALA A 248 10.64 3.81 -11.12
N ALA A 249 10.10 3.04 -10.18
CA ALA A 249 9.07 2.04 -10.46
C ALA A 249 7.75 2.69 -10.96
N VAL A 250 7.33 3.81 -10.35
CA VAL A 250 6.17 4.59 -10.85
C VAL A 250 6.44 5.12 -12.25
N ARG A 251 7.62 5.68 -12.52
CA ARG A 251 8.00 6.13 -13.87
C ARG A 251 7.96 5.00 -14.90
N LYS A 252 8.39 3.80 -14.52
CA LYS A 252 8.32 2.61 -15.38
C LYS A 252 6.87 2.25 -15.74
N ALA A 253 5.95 2.33 -14.78
CA ALA A 253 4.52 2.12 -15.03
C ALA A 253 3.92 3.22 -15.93
N ILE A 254 4.32 4.49 -15.74
CA ILE A 254 3.90 5.60 -16.59
C ILE A 254 4.42 5.41 -18.01
N ALA A 255 5.69 5.05 -18.18
CA ALA A 255 6.27 4.74 -19.49
C ALA A 255 5.58 3.57 -20.19
N ALA A 256 5.00 2.65 -19.43
CA ALA A 256 4.21 1.51 -19.91
C ALA A 256 2.71 1.86 -20.14
N GLY A 257 2.33 3.14 -20.05
CA GLY A 257 0.99 3.62 -20.45
C GLY A 257 0.06 4.05 -19.32
N LEU A 258 0.50 4.03 -18.06
CA LEU A 258 -0.28 4.62 -16.95
C LEU A 258 -0.25 6.15 -17.08
N SER A 259 -1.41 6.82 -17.08
CA SER A 259 -1.43 8.28 -17.12
C SER A 259 -0.85 8.87 -15.83
N PHE A 260 -0.31 10.09 -15.90
CA PHE A 260 0.18 10.80 -14.72
C PHE A 260 -0.93 10.99 -13.67
N ASP A 261 -2.12 11.37 -14.12
CA ASP A 261 -3.27 11.61 -13.25
C ASP A 261 -3.74 10.31 -12.56
N ASP A 262 -3.74 9.19 -13.28
CA ASP A 262 -4.06 7.88 -12.69
C ASP A 262 -2.99 7.44 -11.69
N ALA A 263 -1.71 7.67 -11.99
CA ALA A 263 -0.62 7.39 -11.06
C ALA A 263 -0.73 8.23 -9.78
N LEU A 264 -1.02 9.52 -9.93
CA LEU A 264 -1.22 10.43 -8.79
C LEU A 264 -2.44 10.02 -7.98
N ALA A 265 -3.57 9.75 -8.62
CA ALA A 265 -4.78 9.28 -7.94
C ALA A 265 -4.56 7.94 -7.21
N ALA A 266 -3.82 7.01 -7.82
CA ALA A 266 -3.48 5.72 -7.22
C ALA A 266 -2.55 5.81 -6.01
N LEU A 267 -1.92 6.96 -5.79
CA LEU A 267 -1.03 7.24 -4.65
C LEU A 267 -1.66 8.20 -3.62
N THR A 268 -2.77 8.83 -3.94
CA THR A 268 -3.38 9.87 -3.10
C THR A 268 -4.86 9.60 -2.82
N THR A 269 -5.73 9.97 -3.73
CA THR A 269 -7.19 9.93 -3.53
C THR A 269 -7.75 8.52 -3.45
N THR A 270 -7.23 7.60 -4.26
CA THR A 270 -7.73 6.20 -4.23
C THR A 270 -7.39 5.49 -2.92
N PRO A 271 -6.12 5.44 -2.44
CA PRO A 271 -5.82 4.79 -1.17
C PRO A 271 -6.54 5.47 0.02
N ALA A 272 -6.70 6.80 0.01
CA ALA A 272 -7.46 7.49 1.05
C ALA A 272 -8.92 6.99 1.10
N ARG A 273 -9.56 6.85 -0.07
CA ARG A 273 -10.93 6.31 -0.18
C ARG A 273 -11.01 4.84 0.26
N LEU A 274 -10.05 4.00 -0.16
CA LEU A 274 -10.02 2.59 0.22
C LEU A 274 -9.90 2.38 1.73
N LEU A 275 -9.27 3.32 2.43
CA LEU A 275 -9.10 3.31 3.89
C LEU A 275 -10.22 4.08 4.62
N GLY A 276 -11.20 4.66 3.90
CA GLY A 276 -12.26 5.49 4.49
C GLY A 276 -11.73 6.78 5.13
N MET A 277 -10.65 7.34 4.57
CA MET A 277 -9.96 8.55 5.06
C MET A 277 -9.97 9.70 4.05
N ASP A 278 -10.78 9.61 3.01
CA ASP A 278 -10.87 10.60 1.94
C ASP A 278 -11.46 11.95 2.37
N SER A 279 -12.09 12.01 3.54
CA SER A 279 -12.52 13.26 4.17
C SER A 279 -11.38 14.10 4.78
N VAL A 280 -10.21 13.49 5.01
CA VAL A 280 -9.07 14.13 5.70
C VAL A 280 -7.71 13.89 5.02
N LEU A 281 -7.64 12.99 4.05
CA LEU A 281 -6.42 12.60 3.32
C LEU A 281 -6.66 12.51 1.81
N GLY A 282 -5.58 12.51 1.03
CA GLY A 282 -5.57 12.21 -0.40
C GLY A 282 -5.81 13.41 -1.30
N SER A 283 -6.18 14.57 -0.77
CA SER A 283 -6.33 15.81 -1.55
C SER A 283 -5.92 17.04 -0.73
N ILE A 284 -5.67 18.13 -1.43
CA ILE A 284 -5.37 19.44 -0.81
C ILE A 284 -6.70 20.19 -0.72
N ALA A 285 -7.31 20.19 0.47
CA ALA A 285 -8.57 20.85 0.73
C ALA A 285 -8.63 21.36 2.18
N PRO A 286 -9.46 22.39 2.47
CA PRO A 286 -9.71 22.80 3.84
C PRO A 286 -10.23 21.64 4.69
N GLY A 287 -9.70 21.48 5.91
CA GLY A 287 -10.05 20.37 6.81
C GLY A 287 -9.23 19.09 6.62
N HIS A 288 -8.42 19.00 5.56
CA HIS A 288 -7.51 17.86 5.36
C HIS A 288 -6.20 18.07 6.13
N TYR A 289 -5.58 16.95 6.52
CA TYR A 289 -4.23 17.00 7.08
C TYR A 289 -3.25 17.61 6.06
N ALA A 290 -2.39 18.48 6.55
CA ALA A 290 -1.34 19.09 5.73
C ALA A 290 -0.20 18.07 5.45
N HIS A 291 -0.52 17.05 4.64
CA HIS A 291 0.42 16.09 4.08
C HIS A 291 0.71 16.50 2.64
N LEU A 292 1.83 17.19 2.44
CA LEU A 292 2.15 17.84 1.18
C LEU A 292 3.57 17.47 0.72
N ILE A 293 3.76 17.45 -0.58
CA ILE A 293 5.07 17.30 -1.21
C ILE A 293 5.38 18.59 -1.96
N VAL A 294 6.56 19.15 -1.71
CA VAL A 294 7.12 20.23 -2.51
C VAL A 294 8.25 19.64 -3.34
N ALA A 295 8.12 19.70 -4.65
CA ALA A 295 9.06 19.14 -5.60
C ALA A 295 9.64 20.22 -6.52
N SER A 296 10.78 19.93 -7.17
CA SER A 296 11.46 20.85 -8.08
C SER A 296 10.76 21.00 -9.43
N ASP A 297 9.99 20.01 -9.82
CA ASP A 297 9.23 19.95 -11.09
C ASP A 297 8.00 19.03 -10.90
N THR A 298 7.32 18.73 -12.00
CA THR A 298 6.22 17.74 -12.02
C THR A 298 6.71 16.40 -11.47
N LEU A 299 6.00 15.90 -10.48
CA LEU A 299 6.32 14.63 -9.83
C LEU A 299 6.44 13.51 -10.87
N PHE A 300 7.39 12.59 -10.67
CA PHE A 300 7.74 11.48 -11.57
C PHE A 300 8.43 11.86 -12.88
N LYS A 301 8.74 13.10 -13.18
CA LYS A 301 9.75 13.40 -14.20
C LYS A 301 11.13 12.89 -13.77
N ALA A 302 12.00 12.58 -14.76
CA ALA A 302 13.32 11.99 -14.49
C ALA A 302 14.17 12.83 -13.53
N ASP A 303 14.16 14.16 -13.70
CA ASP A 303 14.98 15.11 -12.94
C ASP A 303 14.21 15.75 -11.78
N CYS A 304 12.98 15.29 -11.50
CA CYS A 304 12.22 15.83 -10.39
C CYS A 304 12.78 15.35 -9.07
N GLU A 305 13.04 16.28 -8.18
CA GLU A 305 13.51 16.02 -6.82
C GLU A 305 12.49 16.52 -5.80
N ILE A 306 12.19 15.69 -4.80
CA ILE A 306 11.41 16.10 -3.65
C ILE A 306 12.29 17.02 -2.79
N ARG A 307 11.81 18.24 -2.55
CA ARG A 307 12.51 19.25 -1.75
C ARG A 307 12.12 19.21 -0.30
N THR A 308 10.82 19.14 -0.05
CA THR A 308 10.27 19.12 1.32
C THR A 308 9.02 18.25 1.34
N VAL A 309 8.87 17.48 2.37
CA VAL A 309 7.64 16.78 2.69
C VAL A 309 7.04 17.39 3.95
N TRP A 310 5.78 17.73 3.89
CA TRP A 310 5.03 18.21 5.04
C TRP A 310 4.19 17.07 5.59
N ILE A 311 4.24 16.87 6.88
CA ILE A 311 3.43 15.86 7.58
C ILE A 311 2.74 16.54 8.74
N GLN A 312 1.42 16.56 8.70
CA GLN A 312 0.58 17.23 9.70
C GLN A 312 1.01 18.69 9.97
N GLY A 313 1.39 19.41 8.91
CA GLY A 313 1.81 20.79 9.00
C GLY A 313 3.27 21.01 9.44
N GLN A 314 4.03 19.95 9.71
CA GLN A 314 5.47 20.03 9.99
C GLN A 314 6.28 19.76 8.73
N ALA A 315 7.22 20.67 8.41
CA ALA A 315 8.11 20.53 7.28
C ALA A 315 9.29 19.61 7.61
N TYR A 316 9.57 18.69 6.68
CA TYR A 316 10.74 17.81 6.70
C TYR A 316 11.53 18.05 5.41
N PRO A 317 12.66 18.81 5.46
CA PRO A 317 13.52 18.99 4.32
C PRO A 317 14.09 17.64 3.85
N VAL A 318 14.02 17.39 2.54
CA VAL A 318 14.57 16.18 1.90
C VAL A 318 15.83 16.54 1.13
N LYS A 319 15.73 17.50 0.19
CA LYS A 319 16.87 18.04 -0.55
C LYS A 319 16.85 19.57 -0.52
N PRO A 320 17.98 20.24 -0.26
CA PRO A 320 18.04 21.69 -0.32
C PRO A 320 17.77 22.18 -1.74
N TRP A 321 17.20 23.37 -1.85
CA TRP A 321 17.16 24.06 -3.13
C TRP A 321 18.61 24.39 -3.58
N PRO A 322 18.90 24.36 -4.88
CA PRO A 322 20.16 24.88 -5.39
C PRO A 322 20.40 26.28 -4.82
N ALA A 323 21.62 26.55 -4.36
CA ALA A 323 21.97 27.88 -3.93
C ALA A 323 21.66 28.86 -5.08
N THR A 324 20.87 29.88 -4.78
CA THR A 324 20.68 30.98 -5.75
C THR A 324 22.06 31.47 -6.12
N PRO A 325 22.45 31.51 -7.41
CA PRO A 325 23.74 32.06 -7.78
C PRO A 325 23.85 33.45 -7.16
N THR A 326 24.82 33.62 -6.29
CA THR A 326 25.10 34.95 -5.75
C THR A 326 25.47 35.81 -6.94
N MET A 327 24.59 36.73 -7.33
CA MET A 327 24.93 37.69 -8.36
C MET A 327 26.19 38.42 -7.85
N ALA A 328 27.29 38.22 -8.51
CA ALA A 328 28.50 38.96 -8.19
C ALA A 328 28.14 40.43 -8.32
N SER A 329 28.16 41.14 -7.20
CA SER A 329 27.98 42.60 -7.25
C SER A 329 29.20 43.21 -7.94
N GLY A 330 29.01 43.78 -9.13
CA GLY A 330 30.05 44.39 -9.91
C GLY A 330 29.47 45.23 -11.06
N ARG A 331 30.26 46.13 -11.59
CA ARG A 331 29.89 46.81 -12.83
C ARG A 331 30.22 45.89 -14.00
N TYR A 332 29.18 45.43 -14.68
CA TYR A 332 29.29 44.61 -15.88
C TYR A 332 29.26 45.52 -17.11
N ARG A 333 30.22 45.38 -18.01
CA ARG A 333 30.20 45.99 -19.34
C ARG A 333 29.62 44.96 -20.29
N LEU A 334 28.46 45.22 -20.80
CA LEU A 334 27.90 44.41 -21.88
C LEU A 334 28.74 44.70 -23.14
N GLN A 335 29.44 43.71 -23.64
CA GLN A 335 30.17 43.76 -24.90
C GLN A 335 29.41 42.84 -25.88
N GLY A 336 28.61 43.45 -26.71
CA GLY A 336 27.86 42.77 -27.76
C GLY A 336 26.99 43.76 -28.51
N ASP A 337 27.02 43.70 -29.82
CA ASP A 337 26.16 44.50 -30.66
C ASP A 337 24.70 44.16 -30.40
N LEU A 338 23.97 45.12 -29.82
CA LEU A 338 22.53 45.12 -29.87
C LEU A 338 22.12 45.33 -31.33
N LEU A 339 21.97 44.27 -32.09
CA LEU A 339 21.31 44.34 -33.37
C LEU A 339 19.82 44.58 -33.14
N ALA A 340 19.36 45.61 -33.83
CA ALA A 340 18.03 46.17 -33.93
C ALA A 340 16.90 45.18 -34.18
#